data_9f13597cad809ba1914cb92dfbdda7d3
#
_entry.id   9f13597cad809ba1914cb92dfbdda7d3
#
_cell.length_a   1.000
_cell.length_b   1.000
_cell.length_c   1.000
_cell.angle_alpha   90.00
_cell.angle_beta   90.00
_cell.angle_gamma   90.00
#
_symmetry.space_group_name_H-M   'P 1'
#
loop_
_entity.id
_entity.type
_entity.pdbx_description
1 polymer ?
#
loop_
_entity_poly.entity_id
_entity_poly.type
_entity_poly.pdbx_seq_one_letter_code
_entity_poly.pdbx_strand_id
1 'polypeptide(L)'
;MFVGEATHCLSTIPKHEHSQIITKAEQLALSSSDLVSAFLKSTPTVLQRISSSQFEQWYKQGIELTESNLDAGVAFFRIESTRAELVLESLSSTVELDRVKPLLSAYATALAGSTIELDATSELTHKNIGWVEVEQPTTDGSRIFLPSSVDRYSNKPENFYWLKVVTTHQIGHIEFGSFEFDFEKPALVFDNLRHEIRKSSNSQHSTSMAQYFSLFPNKPLGSDIFSVVEDTRTDFQVTTRYLGLVPHYKKVQGSALEARPKPHEMPLQQAMVELLIQLSLSGPNQKIPIPQDYAKQAKFIAGILNSMKTESSSVEDSAEAALRIYSIIAALPNEQIPPEQWNEEDLTESIVEETAKEDFLNFFNQPAESSNEESEEYESPEDVDYRGEFKPEMAQLLSMMRGDGADSSENGELESISKEELEQLLRESVEIELGDEANLTTMADNLMKENGPDLPPQTQGSGHSDIAHSEEDGGSLEAVEPRSYVYDEWDFRANDYRPRWCIVQEKIIASG
;
A
#
# COMPACT_ATOMS: atom_id res chain seq x y z
N MET A 1 -26.25 42.04 1.69
CA MET A 1 -24.95 41.38 1.86
C MET A 1 -25.11 39.89 2.08
N PHE A 2 -25.92 39.40 3.01
CA PHE A 2 -26.09 37.98 3.30
C PHE A 2 -26.69 37.11 2.21
N VAL A 3 -27.55 37.65 1.32
CA VAL A 3 -28.17 36.85 0.25
C VAL A 3 -27.11 36.26 -0.71
N GLY A 4 -26.07 37.03 -1.02
CA GLY A 4 -24.98 36.54 -1.86
C GLY A 4 -24.13 35.47 -1.17
N GLU A 5 -23.81 35.63 0.10
CA GLU A 5 -23.05 34.65 0.90
C GLU A 5 -23.85 33.37 1.10
N ALA A 6 -25.15 33.48 1.43
CA ALA A 6 -26.03 32.33 1.55
C ALA A 6 -26.18 31.59 0.21
N THR A 7 -26.35 32.32 -0.90
CA THR A 7 -26.46 31.71 -2.25
C THR A 7 -25.18 30.96 -2.61
N HIS A 8 -24.03 31.55 -2.34
CA HIS A 8 -22.73 30.90 -2.60
C HIS A 8 -22.58 29.63 -1.72
N CYS A 9 -22.80 29.73 -0.41
CA CYS A 9 -22.74 28.60 0.50
C CYS A 9 -23.67 27.47 0.04
N LEU A 10 -24.95 27.76 -0.19
CA LEU A 10 -25.95 26.77 -0.58
C LEU A 10 -25.68 26.15 -1.98
N SER A 11 -24.97 26.85 -2.86
CA SER A 11 -24.61 26.30 -4.20
C SER A 11 -23.50 25.25 -4.12
N THR A 12 -22.71 25.25 -3.05
CA THR A 12 -21.53 24.36 -2.88
C THR A 12 -21.80 23.14 -1.99
N ILE A 13 -22.97 23.07 -1.34
CA ILE A 13 -23.33 22.01 -0.40
C ILE A 13 -24.54 21.20 -0.88
N PRO A 14 -24.72 19.93 -0.44
CA PRO A 14 -25.85 19.11 -0.80
C PRO A 14 -27.19 19.70 -0.37
N LYS A 15 -28.21 19.55 -1.21
CA LYS A 15 -29.56 20.15 -0.99
C LYS A 15 -30.23 19.73 0.33
N HIS A 16 -29.95 18.53 0.83
CA HIS A 16 -30.54 18.02 2.08
C HIS A 16 -30.03 18.77 3.32
N GLU A 17 -28.86 19.44 3.23
CA GLU A 17 -28.28 20.26 4.30
C GLU A 17 -28.85 21.68 4.37
N HIS A 18 -29.44 22.18 3.28
CA HIS A 18 -29.83 23.57 3.15
C HIS A 18 -30.73 24.06 4.27
N SER A 19 -31.77 23.27 4.63
CA SER A 19 -32.73 23.65 5.69
C SER A 19 -32.03 23.84 7.02
N GLN A 20 -31.13 22.95 7.40
CA GLN A 20 -30.39 23.00 8.65
C GLN A 20 -29.49 24.24 8.72
N ILE A 21 -28.77 24.53 7.63
CA ILE A 21 -27.85 25.67 7.55
C ILE A 21 -28.62 27.01 7.64
N ILE A 22 -29.74 27.13 6.94
CA ILE A 22 -30.59 28.33 6.97
C ILE A 22 -31.09 28.56 8.40
N THR A 23 -31.62 27.52 9.06
CA THR A 23 -32.11 27.64 10.43
C THR A 23 -31.01 28.08 11.40
N LYS A 24 -29.80 27.57 11.26
CA LYS A 24 -28.67 27.97 12.11
C LYS A 24 -28.20 29.40 11.80
N ALA A 25 -28.17 29.79 10.54
CA ALA A 25 -27.86 31.18 10.15
C ALA A 25 -28.90 32.17 10.71
N GLU A 26 -30.20 31.83 10.71
CA GLU A 26 -31.28 32.63 11.33
C GLU A 26 -31.08 32.78 12.84
N GLN A 27 -30.66 31.72 13.53
CA GLN A 27 -30.34 31.79 14.97
C GLN A 27 -29.17 32.74 15.24
N LEU A 28 -28.10 32.65 14.46
CA LEU A 28 -26.93 33.54 14.57
C LEU A 28 -27.29 35.01 14.27
N ALA A 29 -28.22 35.25 13.34
CA ALA A 29 -28.66 36.58 12.95
C ALA A 29 -29.32 37.37 14.13
N LEU A 30 -29.82 36.66 15.12
CA LEU A 30 -30.35 37.27 16.34
C LEU A 30 -29.26 37.89 17.21
N SER A 31 -28.04 37.41 17.12
CA SER A 31 -26.90 37.85 17.90
C SER A 31 -26.01 38.86 17.15
N SER A 32 -25.58 38.55 15.91
CA SER A 32 -24.72 39.46 15.14
C SER A 32 -24.72 39.12 13.64
N SER A 33 -24.66 40.17 12.82
CA SER A 33 -24.48 40.05 11.38
C SER A 33 -23.13 39.42 11.02
N ASP A 34 -22.07 39.69 11.77
CA ASP A 34 -20.73 39.20 11.51
C ASP A 34 -20.59 37.70 11.75
N LEU A 35 -21.35 37.18 12.74
CA LEU A 35 -21.49 35.74 13.00
C LEU A 35 -22.10 35.01 11.80
N VAL A 36 -23.17 35.56 11.22
CA VAL A 36 -23.84 34.96 10.05
C VAL A 36 -22.88 34.91 8.86
N SER A 37 -22.20 36.03 8.60
CA SER A 37 -21.21 36.09 7.48
C SER A 37 -20.07 35.10 7.68
N ALA A 38 -19.50 35.04 8.91
CA ALA A 38 -18.44 34.10 9.29
C ALA A 38 -18.91 32.66 9.09
N PHE A 39 -20.06 32.30 9.63
CA PHE A 39 -20.66 30.96 9.56
C PHE A 39 -20.93 30.54 8.10
N LEU A 40 -21.61 31.37 7.29
CA LEU A 40 -21.94 31.03 5.91
C LEU A 40 -20.69 30.85 5.02
N LYS A 41 -19.64 31.63 5.25
CA LYS A 41 -18.39 31.52 4.49
C LYS A 41 -17.61 30.24 4.81
N SER A 42 -17.58 29.84 6.05
CA SER A 42 -16.81 28.67 6.50
C SER A 42 -17.57 27.34 6.36
N THR A 43 -18.91 27.37 6.36
CA THR A 43 -19.75 26.16 6.32
C THR A 43 -19.37 25.17 5.22
N PRO A 44 -19.10 25.57 3.95
CA PRO A 44 -18.67 24.61 2.92
C PRO A 44 -17.37 23.91 3.30
N THR A 45 -16.37 24.64 3.77
CA THR A 45 -15.08 24.08 4.20
C THR A 45 -15.24 23.16 5.40
N VAL A 46 -16.11 23.50 6.35
CA VAL A 46 -16.40 22.67 7.53
C VAL A 46 -17.05 21.35 7.10
N LEU A 47 -18.08 21.39 6.24
CA LEU A 47 -18.78 20.20 5.75
C LEU A 47 -17.94 19.31 4.82
N GLN A 48 -16.86 19.82 4.28
CA GLN A 48 -15.85 18.99 3.60
C GLN A 48 -14.97 18.21 4.57
N ARG A 49 -14.82 18.68 5.81
CA ARG A 49 -13.92 18.09 6.84
C ARG A 49 -14.66 17.21 7.86
N ILE A 50 -15.96 17.45 8.08
CA ILE A 50 -16.75 16.74 9.07
C ILE A 50 -18.15 16.39 8.56
N SER A 51 -18.74 15.32 9.09
CA SER A 51 -20.09 14.88 8.73
C SER A 51 -21.20 15.80 9.27
N SER A 52 -22.41 15.70 8.72
CA SER A 52 -23.59 16.47 9.18
C SER A 52 -23.89 16.30 10.65
N SER A 53 -23.66 15.12 11.22
CA SER A 53 -23.86 14.88 12.67
C SER A 53 -22.79 15.57 13.52
N GLN A 54 -21.57 15.63 13.03
CA GLN A 54 -20.46 16.33 13.67
C GLN A 54 -20.56 17.85 13.51
N PHE A 55 -21.17 18.30 12.40
CA PHE A 55 -21.44 19.72 12.16
C PHE A 55 -22.35 20.33 13.24
N GLU A 56 -23.31 19.58 13.77
CA GLU A 56 -24.13 20.01 14.88
C GLU A 56 -23.30 20.27 16.16
N GLN A 57 -22.31 19.42 16.41
CA GLN A 57 -21.40 19.57 17.55
C GLN A 57 -20.48 20.79 17.37
N TRP A 58 -19.92 20.98 16.17
CA TRP A 58 -19.12 22.15 15.84
C TRP A 58 -19.92 23.45 16.02
N TYR A 59 -21.15 23.47 15.52
CA TYR A 59 -22.03 24.63 15.67
C TYR A 59 -22.33 24.97 17.17
N LYS A 60 -22.62 23.96 17.97
CA LYS A 60 -22.85 24.15 19.42
C LYS A 60 -21.64 24.74 20.15
N GLN A 61 -20.45 24.27 19.83
CA GLN A 61 -19.18 24.80 20.36
C GLN A 61 -18.99 26.28 19.99
N GLY A 62 -19.32 26.67 18.77
CA GLY A 62 -19.28 28.04 18.30
C GLY A 62 -20.29 28.94 19.04
N ILE A 63 -21.51 28.45 19.32
CA ILE A 63 -22.52 29.16 20.11
C ILE A 63 -22.06 29.38 21.56
N GLU A 64 -21.56 28.34 22.23
CA GLU A 64 -21.05 28.46 23.61
C GLU A 64 -19.92 29.52 23.71
N LEU A 65 -19.05 29.60 22.70
CA LEU A 65 -18.04 30.65 22.64
C LEU A 65 -18.63 32.03 22.41
N THR A 66 -19.64 32.15 21.56
CA THR A 66 -20.35 33.40 21.28
C THR A 66 -21.02 33.96 22.52
N GLU A 67 -21.64 33.11 23.35
CA GLU A 67 -22.28 33.51 24.61
C GLU A 67 -21.28 34.06 25.62
N SER A 68 -20.03 33.57 25.60
CA SER A 68 -18.97 34.04 26.48
C SER A 68 -18.26 35.28 25.93
N ASN A 69 -18.04 35.34 24.63
CA ASN A 69 -17.39 36.44 23.93
C ASN A 69 -17.74 36.43 22.42
N LEU A 70 -18.39 37.50 21.96
CA LEU A 70 -18.85 37.62 20.57
C LEU A 70 -17.68 37.56 19.55
N ASP A 71 -16.58 38.25 19.83
CA ASP A 71 -15.41 38.25 18.92
C ASP A 71 -14.76 36.88 18.84
N ALA A 72 -14.72 36.15 19.96
CA ALA A 72 -14.21 34.77 19.98
C ALA A 72 -15.14 33.83 19.16
N GLY A 73 -16.46 34.02 19.22
CA GLY A 73 -17.42 33.30 18.39
C GLY A 73 -17.25 33.59 16.91
N VAL A 74 -17.04 34.86 16.52
CA VAL A 74 -16.76 35.25 15.14
C VAL A 74 -15.47 34.62 14.63
N ALA A 75 -14.40 34.68 15.41
CA ALA A 75 -13.11 34.06 15.06
C ALA A 75 -13.22 32.53 14.95
N PHE A 76 -14.03 31.90 15.80
CA PHE A 76 -14.31 30.47 15.73
C PHE A 76 -15.04 30.10 14.43
N PHE A 77 -16.14 30.79 14.12
CA PHE A 77 -16.88 30.53 12.88
C PHE A 77 -16.12 30.92 11.62
N ARG A 78 -15.09 31.77 11.68
CA ARG A 78 -14.15 32.02 10.56
C ARG A 78 -13.05 30.99 10.41
N ILE A 79 -12.93 30.03 11.36
CA ILE A 79 -11.80 29.08 11.42
C ILE A 79 -10.45 29.82 11.60
N GLU A 80 -10.45 30.99 12.24
CA GLU A 80 -9.25 31.80 12.48
C GLU A 80 -8.66 31.61 13.88
N SER A 81 -9.34 30.83 14.75
CA SER A 81 -8.87 30.56 16.10
C SER A 81 -8.27 29.16 16.24
N THR A 82 -7.21 29.02 17.02
CA THR A 82 -6.61 27.70 17.36
C THR A 82 -7.67 26.74 17.93
N ARG A 83 -8.65 27.25 18.69
CA ARG A 83 -9.74 26.44 19.22
C ARG A 83 -10.67 25.91 18.13
N ALA A 84 -10.95 26.70 17.08
CA ALA A 84 -11.77 26.24 15.95
C ALA A 84 -11.09 25.10 15.21
N GLU A 85 -9.80 25.21 14.96
CA GLU A 85 -9.00 24.15 14.32
C GLU A 85 -8.95 22.89 15.19
N LEU A 86 -8.71 23.00 16.49
CA LEU A 86 -8.70 21.85 17.41
C LEU A 86 -10.07 21.14 17.48
N VAL A 87 -11.15 21.91 17.48
CA VAL A 87 -12.51 21.33 17.47
C VAL A 87 -12.78 20.62 16.17
N LEU A 88 -12.48 21.22 15.02
CA LEU A 88 -12.64 20.58 13.71
C LEU A 88 -11.81 19.31 13.62
N GLU A 89 -10.58 19.37 14.09
CA GLU A 89 -9.71 18.19 14.11
C GLU A 89 -10.26 17.07 15.00
N SER A 90 -10.76 17.42 16.18
CA SER A 90 -11.34 16.43 17.10
C SER A 90 -12.63 15.79 16.56
N LEU A 91 -13.34 16.51 15.71
CA LEU A 91 -14.57 16.06 15.07
C LEU A 91 -14.31 15.35 13.72
N SER A 92 -13.20 15.61 13.07
CA SER A 92 -12.87 15.00 11.78
C SER A 92 -12.65 13.49 11.92
N SER A 93 -13.19 12.72 10.97
CA SER A 93 -12.89 11.30 10.82
C SER A 93 -11.54 11.06 10.10
N THR A 94 -11.07 12.05 9.36
CA THR A 94 -9.88 11.97 8.53
C THR A 94 -8.62 11.79 9.38
N VAL A 95 -7.74 10.90 8.94
CA VAL A 95 -6.38 10.72 9.46
C VAL A 95 -5.39 11.24 8.43
N GLU A 96 -4.65 12.28 8.80
CA GLU A 96 -3.55 12.83 7.99
C GLU A 96 -2.26 12.07 8.30
N LEU A 97 -1.56 11.60 7.25
CA LEU A 97 -0.33 10.81 7.40
C LEU A 97 0.72 11.55 8.24
N ASP A 98 0.96 12.82 7.96
CA ASP A 98 2.00 13.62 8.64
C ASP A 98 1.86 13.62 10.17
N ARG A 99 0.61 13.57 10.67
CA ARG A 99 0.33 13.57 12.11
C ARG A 99 0.59 12.22 12.77
N VAL A 100 0.41 11.13 12.04
CA VAL A 100 0.58 9.77 12.56
C VAL A 100 1.89 9.12 12.10
N LYS A 101 2.62 9.74 11.15
CA LYS A 101 3.87 9.26 10.58
C LYS A 101 4.90 8.86 11.66
N PRO A 102 5.17 9.68 12.71
CA PRO A 102 6.14 9.28 13.75
C PRO A 102 5.75 8.00 14.48
N LEU A 103 4.45 7.83 14.75
CA LEU A 103 3.92 6.63 15.41
C LEU A 103 4.01 5.41 14.49
N LEU A 104 3.60 5.56 13.23
CA LEU A 104 3.66 4.49 12.25
C LEU A 104 5.08 4.10 11.90
N SER A 105 6.04 5.06 11.82
CA SER A 105 7.45 4.76 11.58
C SER A 105 8.06 3.96 12.74
N ALA A 106 7.77 4.34 13.98
CA ALA A 106 8.19 3.56 15.15
C ALA A 106 7.58 2.15 15.14
N TYR A 107 6.31 2.03 14.76
CA TYR A 107 5.62 0.75 14.60
C TYR A 107 6.23 -0.09 13.48
N ALA A 108 6.49 0.49 12.31
CA ALA A 108 7.12 -0.18 11.17
C ALA A 108 8.51 -0.71 11.52
N THR A 109 9.35 0.12 12.14
CA THR A 109 10.68 -0.25 12.62
C THR A 109 10.62 -1.39 13.64
N ALA A 110 9.63 -1.37 14.53
CA ALA A 110 9.48 -2.43 15.53
C ALA A 110 9.10 -3.79 14.91
N LEU A 111 8.33 -3.81 13.82
CA LEU A 111 7.97 -5.03 13.10
C LEU A 111 9.11 -5.53 12.20
N ALA A 112 9.66 -4.66 11.39
CA ALA A 112 10.70 -5.03 10.43
C ALA A 112 12.08 -5.31 11.06
N GLY A 113 12.30 -4.86 12.31
CA GLY A 113 13.60 -4.97 12.97
C GLY A 113 14.69 -4.06 12.41
N SER A 114 14.37 -3.26 11.41
CA SER A 114 15.24 -2.27 10.76
C SER A 114 14.50 -0.95 10.57
N THR A 115 15.21 0.15 10.37
CA THR A 115 14.58 1.44 10.14
C THR A 115 13.86 1.45 8.78
N ILE A 116 12.55 1.65 8.80
CA ILE A 116 11.70 1.80 7.62
C ILE A 116 11.24 3.24 7.53
N GLU A 117 11.53 3.87 6.41
CA GLU A 117 11.03 5.20 6.09
C GLU A 117 9.59 5.11 5.56
N LEU A 118 8.76 6.04 6.02
CA LEU A 118 7.39 6.18 5.53
C LEU A 118 7.28 7.52 4.82
N ASP A 119 6.72 7.52 3.60
CA ASP A 119 6.50 8.73 2.83
C ASP A 119 5.07 8.77 2.27
N ALA A 120 4.65 9.95 1.81
CA ALA A 120 3.36 10.06 1.15
C ALA A 120 3.47 9.59 -0.32
N THR A 121 2.48 8.85 -0.80
CA THR A 121 2.41 8.40 -2.20
C THR A 121 2.44 9.57 -3.19
N SER A 122 1.89 10.72 -2.79
CA SER A 122 1.95 11.97 -3.57
C SER A 122 3.38 12.43 -3.89
N GLU A 123 4.37 12.06 -3.08
CA GLU A 123 5.78 12.37 -3.37
C GLU A 123 6.31 11.60 -4.58
N LEU A 124 5.87 10.34 -4.77
CA LEU A 124 6.23 9.54 -5.95
C LEU A 124 5.65 10.13 -7.24
N THR A 125 4.39 10.55 -7.20
CA THR A 125 3.71 11.18 -8.34
C THR A 125 4.39 12.49 -8.75
N HIS A 126 4.81 13.30 -7.78
CA HIS A 126 5.52 14.56 -8.06
C HIS A 126 6.91 14.35 -8.67
N LYS A 127 7.57 13.24 -8.34
CA LYS A 127 8.92 12.93 -8.86
C LYS A 127 8.89 12.37 -10.28
N ASN A 128 7.73 12.01 -10.80
CA ASN A 128 7.53 11.40 -12.12
C ASN A 128 8.49 10.22 -12.38
N ILE A 129 8.56 9.31 -11.40
CA ILE A 129 9.41 8.12 -11.47
C ILE A 129 8.66 6.95 -12.14
N GLY A 130 7.45 7.19 -12.67
CA GLY A 130 6.60 6.17 -13.32
C GLY A 130 6.07 5.11 -12.37
N TRP A 131 6.23 5.32 -11.06
CA TRP A 131 5.92 4.32 -10.05
C TRP A 131 4.42 4.19 -9.76
N VAL A 132 3.68 5.31 -9.82
CA VAL A 132 2.26 5.33 -9.42
C VAL A 132 1.52 6.38 -10.23
N GLU A 133 0.45 5.99 -10.91
CA GLU A 133 -0.50 6.93 -11.54
C GLU A 133 -1.58 7.39 -10.55
N VAL A 134 -1.88 6.59 -9.54
CA VAL A 134 -2.92 6.83 -8.53
C VAL A 134 -2.30 6.81 -7.13
N GLU A 135 -2.84 7.56 -6.16
CA GLU A 135 -2.39 7.54 -4.76
C GLU A 135 -2.70 6.21 -4.07
N GLN A 136 -2.04 5.13 -4.48
CA GLN A 136 -2.14 3.81 -3.86
C GLN A 136 -0.94 3.53 -2.95
N PRO A 137 -1.11 2.74 -1.87
CA PRO A 137 0.00 2.29 -1.06
C PRO A 137 0.98 1.44 -1.88
N THR A 138 2.27 1.57 -1.60
CA THR A 138 3.30 0.73 -2.23
C THR A 138 4.57 0.70 -1.41
N THR A 139 5.52 -0.17 -1.75
CA THR A 139 6.86 -0.20 -1.14
C THR A 139 7.93 -0.50 -2.18
N ASP A 140 9.09 0.14 -2.02
CA ASP A 140 10.27 -0.11 -2.84
C ASP A 140 11.25 -1.12 -2.19
N GLY A 141 10.79 -1.87 -1.19
CA GLY A 141 11.58 -2.82 -0.41
C GLY A 141 12.37 -2.19 0.75
N SER A 142 12.50 -0.86 0.82
CA SER A 142 13.19 -0.12 1.89
C SER A 142 12.35 1.01 2.48
N ARG A 143 11.46 1.59 1.69
CA ARG A 143 10.53 2.65 2.07
C ARG A 143 9.10 2.21 1.80
N ILE A 144 8.16 2.73 2.57
CA ILE A 144 6.73 2.49 2.38
C ILE A 144 6.07 3.81 2.04
N PHE A 145 5.27 3.81 0.99
CA PHE A 145 4.52 4.96 0.53
C PHE A 145 3.04 4.77 0.86
N LEU A 146 2.45 5.75 1.54
CA LEU A 146 1.09 5.69 2.08
C LEU A 146 0.28 6.88 1.58
N PRO A 147 -1.06 6.77 1.48
CA PRO A 147 -1.91 7.91 1.17
C PRO A 147 -1.69 9.05 2.16
N SER A 148 -1.63 10.28 1.65
CA SER A 148 -1.44 11.50 2.48
C SER A 148 -2.57 11.72 3.48
N SER A 149 -3.77 11.20 3.20
CA SER A 149 -4.91 11.24 4.11
C SER A 149 -5.84 10.05 3.91
N VAL A 150 -6.53 9.64 4.98
CA VAL A 150 -7.50 8.53 4.98
C VAL A 150 -8.81 8.97 5.60
N ASP A 151 -9.92 8.84 4.85
CA ASP A 151 -11.29 9.15 5.28
C ASP A 151 -12.29 8.12 4.72
N ARG A 152 -12.05 6.84 5.02
CA ARG A 152 -12.84 5.70 4.52
C ARG A 152 -13.99 5.33 5.45
N TYR A 153 -13.81 5.58 6.74
CA TYR A 153 -14.76 5.25 7.79
C TYR A 153 -15.25 6.52 8.50
N SER A 154 -16.42 6.43 9.08
CA SER A 154 -17.06 7.56 9.77
C SER A 154 -16.37 8.02 11.06
N ASN A 155 -15.31 7.33 11.49
CA ASN A 155 -14.57 7.68 12.71
C ASN A 155 -13.06 7.52 12.54
N LYS A 156 -12.33 8.38 13.24
CA LYS A 156 -10.86 8.48 13.18
C LYS A 156 -10.13 7.21 13.62
N PRO A 157 -10.54 6.48 14.68
CA PRO A 157 -9.90 5.23 15.04
C PRO A 157 -9.93 4.17 13.92
N GLU A 158 -11.04 4.01 13.23
CA GLU A 158 -11.16 3.04 12.14
C GLU A 158 -10.29 3.43 10.93
N ASN A 159 -10.23 4.72 10.59
CA ASN A 159 -9.33 5.23 9.55
C ASN A 159 -7.85 5.04 9.93
N PHE A 160 -7.49 5.23 11.19
CA PHE A 160 -6.14 4.93 11.67
C PHE A 160 -5.84 3.42 11.63
N TYR A 161 -6.78 2.56 12.02
CA TYR A 161 -6.58 1.11 11.92
C TYR A 161 -6.46 0.63 10.49
N TRP A 162 -7.20 1.24 9.55
CA TRP A 162 -7.02 0.96 8.13
C TRP A 162 -5.60 1.30 7.69
N LEU A 163 -5.12 2.49 7.98
CA LEU A 163 -3.75 2.92 7.66
C LEU A 163 -2.70 2.00 8.30
N LYS A 164 -2.94 1.56 9.54
CA LYS A 164 -2.08 0.59 10.23
C LYS A 164 -2.08 -0.79 9.55
N VAL A 165 -3.22 -1.27 9.06
CA VAL A 165 -3.31 -2.52 8.29
C VAL A 165 -2.52 -2.41 7.00
N VAL A 166 -2.72 -1.34 6.24
CA VAL A 166 -1.94 -1.04 5.02
C VAL A 166 -0.45 -1.05 5.32
N THR A 167 -0.02 -0.29 6.32
CA THR A 167 1.40 -0.23 6.72
C THR A 167 1.93 -1.62 7.05
N THR A 168 1.15 -2.45 7.78
CA THR A 168 1.58 -3.80 8.16
C THR A 168 1.66 -4.73 6.95
N HIS A 169 0.76 -4.62 5.99
CA HIS A 169 0.82 -5.39 4.76
C HIS A 169 2.10 -5.08 3.97
N GLN A 170 2.42 -3.79 3.78
CA GLN A 170 3.64 -3.36 3.10
C GLN A 170 4.92 -3.81 3.85
N ILE A 171 4.92 -3.77 5.19
CA ILE A 171 5.99 -4.32 6.01
C ILE A 171 6.09 -5.84 5.79
N GLY A 172 4.96 -6.52 5.67
CA GLY A 172 4.91 -7.96 5.42
C GLY A 172 5.69 -8.37 4.17
N HIS A 173 5.59 -7.61 3.08
CA HIS A 173 6.41 -7.86 1.89
C HIS A 173 7.90 -7.74 2.18
N ILE A 174 8.32 -6.78 2.99
CA ILE A 174 9.72 -6.61 3.39
C ILE A 174 10.14 -7.73 4.34
N GLU A 175 9.38 -7.97 5.41
CA GLU A 175 9.72 -8.92 6.47
C GLU A 175 9.73 -10.38 5.99
N PHE A 176 8.81 -10.73 5.09
CA PHE A 176 8.67 -12.09 4.58
C PHE A 176 9.38 -12.34 3.26
N GLY A 177 10.27 -11.41 2.87
CA GLY A 177 11.23 -11.57 1.76
C GLY A 177 10.60 -11.57 0.37
N SER A 178 9.49 -10.87 0.14
CA SER A 178 8.84 -10.80 -1.18
C SER A 178 9.77 -10.25 -2.27
N PHE A 179 10.71 -9.38 -1.89
CA PHE A 179 11.71 -8.77 -2.79
C PHE A 179 13.02 -9.57 -2.87
N GLU A 180 13.18 -10.59 -2.02
CA GLU A 180 14.37 -11.45 -1.96
C GLU A 180 14.26 -12.67 -2.90
N PHE A 181 13.32 -12.64 -3.85
CA PHE A 181 13.14 -13.72 -4.79
C PHE A 181 14.42 -14.00 -5.56
N ASP A 182 14.86 -15.27 -5.49
CA ASP A 182 15.99 -15.78 -6.26
C ASP A 182 15.50 -16.87 -7.21
N PHE A 183 15.74 -16.67 -8.52
CA PHE A 183 15.31 -17.62 -9.52
C PHE A 183 15.90 -19.01 -9.32
N GLU A 184 17.10 -19.12 -8.80
CA GLU A 184 17.81 -20.39 -8.59
C GLU A 184 17.48 -21.08 -7.27
N LYS A 185 16.96 -20.35 -6.28
CA LYS A 185 16.61 -20.89 -4.97
C LYS A 185 15.39 -21.80 -5.05
N PRO A 186 15.41 -23.04 -4.50
CA PRO A 186 14.30 -23.96 -4.60
C PRO A 186 13.08 -23.51 -3.79
N ALA A 187 11.89 -23.73 -4.32
CA ALA A 187 10.63 -23.66 -3.58
C ALA A 187 10.55 -24.79 -2.53
N LEU A 188 9.77 -24.60 -1.50
CA LEU A 188 9.64 -25.52 -0.37
C LEU A 188 8.35 -26.36 -0.43
N VAL A 189 7.27 -25.78 -0.97
CA VAL A 189 5.93 -26.39 -1.03
C VAL A 189 5.70 -27.05 -2.38
N PHE A 190 6.25 -26.49 -3.45
CA PHE A 190 6.03 -26.94 -4.82
C PHE A 190 7.34 -27.42 -5.49
N ASP A 191 7.20 -28.30 -6.49
CA ASP A 191 8.29 -28.64 -7.40
C ASP A 191 8.71 -27.44 -8.26
N ASN A 192 10.01 -27.35 -8.57
CA ASN A 192 10.58 -26.22 -9.32
C ASN A 192 10.36 -26.35 -10.83
N LEU A 193 9.18 -25.92 -11.31
CA LEU A 193 8.86 -25.91 -12.75
C LEU A 193 9.63 -24.84 -13.53
N ARG A 194 9.88 -23.67 -12.93
CA ARG A 194 10.54 -22.54 -13.60
C ARG A 194 11.88 -22.88 -14.20
N HIS A 195 12.66 -23.76 -13.54
CA HIS A 195 13.96 -24.20 -14.05
C HIS A 195 13.84 -25.06 -15.31
N GLU A 196 12.76 -25.81 -15.46
CA GLU A 196 12.54 -26.67 -16.64
C GLU A 196 11.96 -25.86 -17.81
N ILE A 197 11.09 -24.91 -17.54
CA ILE A 197 10.57 -23.96 -18.54
C ILE A 197 11.70 -23.11 -19.11
N ARG A 198 12.60 -22.58 -18.26
CA ARG A 198 13.76 -21.77 -18.65
C ARG A 198 14.69 -22.46 -19.65
N LYS A 199 14.87 -23.77 -19.60
CA LYS A 199 15.79 -24.50 -20.48
C LYS A 199 15.55 -24.24 -21.98
N SER A 200 14.36 -23.70 -22.30
CA SER A 200 13.96 -23.34 -23.67
C SER A 200 14.29 -21.90 -24.07
N SER A 201 14.69 -21.02 -23.13
CA SER A 201 14.95 -19.59 -23.38
C SER A 201 16.40 -19.22 -23.03
N ASN A 202 17.09 -18.53 -23.98
CA ASN A 202 18.51 -18.17 -23.87
C ASN A 202 18.70 -16.66 -23.56
N SER A 203 17.70 -15.99 -22.92
CA SER A 203 17.75 -14.57 -22.61
C SER A 203 18.55 -14.30 -21.33
N GLN A 204 19.40 -13.29 -21.38
CA GLN A 204 20.13 -12.79 -20.21
C GLN A 204 19.28 -11.67 -19.58
N HIS A 205 18.87 -11.86 -18.33
CA HIS A 205 18.07 -10.90 -17.58
C HIS A 205 18.89 -10.33 -16.43
N SER A 206 18.65 -9.08 -16.07
CA SER A 206 19.42 -8.37 -15.04
C SER A 206 18.97 -8.71 -13.62
N THR A 207 17.68 -9.04 -13.41
CA THR A 207 17.15 -9.44 -12.09
C THR A 207 16.48 -10.80 -12.15
N SER A 208 16.39 -11.48 -10.99
CA SER A 208 15.67 -12.75 -10.85
C SER A 208 14.18 -12.60 -11.17
N MET A 209 13.56 -11.46 -10.81
CA MET A 209 12.16 -11.19 -11.14
C MET A 209 11.93 -10.97 -12.64
N ALA A 210 12.78 -10.20 -13.30
CA ALA A 210 12.69 -10.01 -14.75
C ALA A 210 12.85 -11.34 -15.49
N GLN A 211 13.78 -12.21 -15.04
CA GLN A 211 13.93 -13.55 -15.55
C GLN A 211 12.68 -14.40 -15.36
N TYR A 212 12.03 -14.30 -14.19
CA TYR A 212 10.80 -15.03 -13.87
C TYR A 212 9.63 -14.58 -14.75
N PHE A 213 9.38 -13.27 -14.85
CA PHE A 213 8.28 -12.75 -15.68
C PHE A 213 8.47 -12.99 -17.17
N SER A 214 9.72 -13.16 -17.62
CA SER A 214 9.99 -13.56 -19.02
C SER A 214 9.48 -14.96 -19.38
N LEU A 215 9.14 -15.80 -18.40
CA LEU A 215 8.54 -17.12 -18.63
C LEU A 215 7.10 -17.06 -19.12
N PHE A 216 6.40 -15.94 -18.90
CA PHE A 216 5.00 -15.80 -19.24
C PHE A 216 4.80 -15.22 -20.64
N PRO A 217 4.11 -15.92 -21.56
CA PRO A 217 3.71 -15.36 -22.84
C PRO A 217 2.83 -14.09 -22.71
N ASN A 218 1.89 -14.07 -21.76
CA ASN A 218 1.13 -12.90 -21.38
C ASN A 218 1.68 -12.42 -20.02
N LYS A 219 2.59 -11.45 -20.04
CA LYS A 219 3.27 -10.93 -18.85
C LYS A 219 2.29 -10.24 -17.87
N PRO A 220 1.36 -9.35 -18.30
CA PRO A 220 0.37 -8.77 -17.39
C PRO A 220 -0.42 -9.82 -16.61
N LEU A 221 -0.99 -10.82 -17.28
CA LEU A 221 -1.70 -11.92 -16.62
C LEU A 221 -0.80 -12.67 -15.61
N GLY A 222 0.46 -12.93 -15.98
CA GLY A 222 1.43 -13.60 -15.10
C GLY A 222 1.77 -12.76 -13.87
N SER A 223 1.93 -11.45 -14.04
CA SER A 223 2.19 -10.50 -12.96
C SER A 223 1.02 -10.40 -11.98
N ASP A 224 -0.19 -10.25 -12.50
CA ASP A 224 -1.41 -10.16 -11.67
C ASP A 224 -1.61 -11.42 -10.82
N ILE A 225 -1.45 -12.61 -11.44
CA ILE A 225 -1.55 -13.87 -10.70
C ILE A 225 -0.47 -13.96 -9.62
N PHE A 226 0.77 -13.60 -9.94
CA PHE A 226 1.86 -13.63 -8.97
C PHE A 226 1.58 -12.69 -7.79
N SER A 227 1.12 -11.47 -8.07
CA SER A 227 0.78 -10.47 -7.05
C SER A 227 -0.30 -10.99 -6.11
N VAL A 228 -1.40 -11.54 -6.63
CA VAL A 228 -2.49 -12.10 -5.80
C VAL A 228 -2.02 -13.27 -4.93
N VAL A 229 -1.15 -14.13 -5.47
CA VAL A 229 -0.60 -15.28 -4.72
C VAL A 229 0.34 -14.80 -3.62
N GLU A 230 1.22 -13.85 -3.90
CA GLU A 230 2.16 -13.30 -2.94
C GLU A 230 1.47 -12.49 -1.85
N ASP A 231 0.46 -11.70 -2.20
CA ASP A 231 -0.41 -11.01 -1.24
C ASP A 231 -1.13 -12.00 -0.32
N THR A 232 -1.60 -13.12 -0.86
CA THR A 232 -2.26 -14.18 -0.06
C THR A 232 -1.28 -14.76 0.97
N ARG A 233 -0.04 -15.01 0.56
CA ARG A 233 1.02 -15.49 1.44
C ARG A 233 1.34 -14.45 2.52
N THR A 234 1.54 -13.21 2.12
CA THR A 234 1.85 -12.09 3.01
C THR A 234 0.74 -11.85 4.03
N ASP A 235 -0.53 -11.79 3.59
CA ASP A 235 -1.69 -11.64 4.48
C ASP A 235 -1.81 -12.79 5.50
N PHE A 236 -1.53 -14.01 5.06
CA PHE A 236 -1.52 -15.18 5.95
C PHE A 236 -0.42 -15.07 7.00
N GLN A 237 0.81 -14.74 6.59
CA GLN A 237 1.95 -14.58 7.50
C GLN A 237 1.70 -13.45 8.52
N VAL A 238 1.20 -12.30 8.06
CA VAL A 238 0.83 -11.15 8.91
C VAL A 238 -0.21 -11.57 9.96
N THR A 239 -1.31 -12.21 9.53
CA THR A 239 -2.42 -12.56 10.43
C THR A 239 -2.06 -13.70 11.38
N THR A 240 -1.11 -14.56 11.03
CA THR A 240 -0.60 -15.62 11.89
C THR A 240 0.38 -15.07 12.93
N ARG A 241 1.25 -14.12 12.54
CA ARG A 241 2.28 -13.55 13.42
C ARG A 241 1.77 -12.44 14.33
N TYR A 242 0.88 -11.59 13.82
CA TYR A 242 0.42 -10.39 14.51
C TYR A 242 -1.05 -10.51 14.97
N LEU A 243 -1.32 -11.42 15.88
CA LEU A 243 -2.67 -11.77 16.35
C LEU A 243 -3.48 -10.55 16.84
N GLY A 244 -2.82 -9.54 17.41
CA GLY A 244 -3.48 -8.30 17.86
C GLY A 244 -4.06 -7.46 16.73
N LEU A 245 -3.60 -7.65 15.49
CA LEU A 245 -4.11 -6.93 14.31
C LEU A 245 -5.26 -7.66 13.61
N VAL A 246 -5.43 -8.96 13.86
CA VAL A 246 -6.39 -9.82 13.14
C VAL A 246 -7.81 -9.25 13.06
N PRO A 247 -8.40 -8.70 14.15
CA PRO A 247 -9.76 -8.16 14.07
C PRO A 247 -9.88 -7.00 13.08
N HIS A 248 -8.88 -6.10 13.06
CA HIS A 248 -8.85 -4.95 12.14
C HIS A 248 -8.53 -5.39 10.71
N TYR A 249 -7.62 -6.34 10.57
CA TYR A 249 -7.25 -6.92 9.27
C TYR A 249 -8.46 -7.57 8.60
N LYS A 250 -9.19 -8.42 9.32
CA LYS A 250 -10.43 -9.06 8.82
C LYS A 250 -11.51 -8.06 8.45
N LYS A 251 -11.65 -6.96 9.22
CA LYS A 251 -12.59 -5.89 8.88
C LYS A 251 -12.21 -5.21 7.56
N VAL A 252 -10.93 -4.90 7.37
CA VAL A 252 -10.43 -4.27 6.15
C VAL A 252 -10.58 -5.21 4.96
N GLN A 253 -10.21 -6.49 5.10
CA GLN A 253 -10.40 -7.51 4.07
C GLN A 253 -11.88 -7.68 3.69
N GLY A 254 -12.78 -7.70 4.68
CA GLY A 254 -14.22 -7.78 4.42
C GLY A 254 -14.75 -6.58 3.64
N SER A 255 -14.34 -5.36 4.02
CA SER A 255 -14.72 -4.15 3.29
C SER A 255 -14.14 -4.12 1.87
N ALA A 256 -12.91 -4.59 1.68
CA ALA A 256 -12.29 -4.71 0.37
C ALA A 256 -13.04 -5.71 -0.51
N LEU A 257 -13.41 -6.88 0.05
CA LEU A 257 -14.18 -7.89 -0.68
C LEU A 257 -15.58 -7.39 -1.08
N GLU A 258 -16.27 -6.64 -0.21
CA GLU A 258 -17.57 -6.04 -0.51
C GLU A 258 -17.51 -5.03 -1.68
N ALA A 259 -16.35 -4.38 -1.85
CA ALA A 259 -16.13 -3.40 -2.91
C ALA A 259 -15.74 -4.04 -4.25
N ARG A 260 -15.39 -5.35 -4.28
CA ARG A 260 -14.93 -6.01 -5.51
C ARG A 260 -16.03 -6.11 -6.58
N PRO A 261 -15.65 -5.97 -7.85
CA PRO A 261 -16.55 -6.15 -8.96
C PRO A 261 -17.05 -7.62 -9.04
N LYS A 262 -18.10 -7.83 -9.79
CA LYS A 262 -18.68 -9.16 -9.96
C LYS A 262 -17.98 -9.90 -11.10
N PRO A 263 -17.41 -11.09 -10.86
CA PRO A 263 -16.67 -11.83 -11.90
C PRO A 263 -17.47 -12.11 -13.18
N HIS A 264 -18.78 -12.31 -13.08
CA HIS A 264 -19.63 -12.58 -14.25
C HIS A 264 -19.84 -11.36 -15.19
N GLU A 265 -19.38 -10.19 -14.80
CA GLU A 265 -19.40 -8.97 -15.63
C GLU A 265 -18.12 -8.80 -16.46
N MET A 266 -17.17 -9.73 -16.35
CA MET A 266 -15.85 -9.72 -16.99
C MET A 266 -15.65 -10.89 -17.96
N PRO A 267 -14.74 -10.79 -18.96
CA PRO A 267 -14.25 -11.93 -19.72
C PRO A 267 -13.61 -12.98 -18.81
N LEU A 268 -13.61 -14.24 -19.24
CA LEU A 268 -13.32 -15.39 -18.36
C LEU A 268 -11.94 -15.35 -17.70
N GLN A 269 -10.89 -14.96 -18.42
CA GLN A 269 -9.54 -14.91 -17.82
C GLN A 269 -9.46 -13.85 -16.71
N GLN A 270 -10.02 -12.64 -16.94
CA GLN A 270 -10.12 -11.59 -15.92
C GLN A 270 -11.00 -12.04 -14.75
N ALA A 271 -12.13 -12.69 -15.05
CA ALA A 271 -13.05 -13.23 -14.05
C ALA A 271 -12.37 -14.29 -13.15
N MET A 272 -11.46 -15.10 -13.70
CA MET A 272 -10.71 -16.09 -12.92
C MET A 272 -9.63 -15.47 -12.05
N VAL A 273 -8.99 -14.38 -12.49
CA VAL A 273 -8.07 -13.59 -11.65
C VAL A 273 -8.86 -12.87 -10.55
N GLU A 274 -9.99 -12.26 -10.88
CA GLU A 274 -10.89 -11.65 -9.90
C GLU A 274 -11.37 -12.66 -8.84
N LEU A 275 -11.67 -13.89 -9.27
CA LEU A 275 -12.01 -14.99 -8.37
C LEU A 275 -10.85 -15.30 -7.40
N LEU A 276 -9.59 -15.30 -7.87
CA LEU A 276 -8.43 -15.47 -7.00
C LEU A 276 -8.33 -14.34 -5.98
N ILE A 277 -8.54 -13.08 -6.40
CA ILE A 277 -8.56 -11.93 -5.50
C ILE A 277 -9.63 -12.13 -4.42
N GLN A 278 -10.87 -12.44 -4.81
CA GLN A 278 -11.96 -12.66 -3.86
C GLN A 278 -11.68 -13.83 -2.91
N LEU A 279 -11.10 -14.94 -3.38
CA LEU A 279 -10.66 -16.06 -2.55
C LEU A 279 -9.59 -15.66 -1.53
N SER A 280 -8.66 -14.81 -1.92
CA SER A 280 -7.60 -14.33 -1.06
C SER A 280 -8.12 -13.45 0.09
N LEU A 281 -9.21 -12.72 -0.15
CA LEU A 281 -9.87 -11.84 0.82
C LEU A 281 -10.90 -12.57 1.67
N SER A 282 -11.38 -13.74 1.21
CA SER A 282 -12.50 -14.45 1.82
C SER A 282 -12.13 -15.12 3.14
N GLY A 283 -13.08 -15.05 4.08
CA GLY A 283 -13.05 -15.85 5.29
C GLY A 283 -13.58 -17.26 5.09
N PRO A 284 -13.48 -18.13 6.12
CA PRO A 284 -14.03 -19.48 6.09
C PRO A 284 -15.55 -19.47 5.79
N ASN A 285 -16.00 -20.47 5.03
CA ASN A 285 -17.41 -20.67 4.62
C ASN A 285 -18.00 -19.55 3.76
N GLN A 286 -17.18 -18.71 3.14
CA GLN A 286 -17.66 -17.69 2.21
C GLN A 286 -17.80 -18.28 0.81
N LYS A 287 -18.96 -18.08 0.21
CA LYS A 287 -19.24 -18.55 -1.16
C LYS A 287 -18.83 -17.50 -2.17
N ILE A 288 -18.25 -17.96 -3.27
CA ILE A 288 -17.78 -17.13 -4.37
C ILE A 288 -18.44 -17.61 -5.67
N PRO A 289 -18.84 -16.69 -6.57
CA PRO A 289 -19.39 -17.05 -7.85
C PRO A 289 -18.33 -17.70 -8.74
N ILE A 290 -18.62 -18.89 -9.27
CA ILE A 290 -17.77 -19.62 -10.20
C ILE A 290 -18.53 -20.01 -11.47
N PRO A 291 -17.89 -20.04 -12.66
CA PRO A 291 -18.51 -20.50 -13.88
C PRO A 291 -18.66 -22.03 -13.84
N GLN A 292 -19.87 -22.54 -14.14
CA GLN A 292 -20.20 -23.96 -14.00
C GLN A 292 -19.33 -24.88 -14.87
N ASP A 293 -19.10 -24.50 -16.13
CA ASP A 293 -18.30 -25.28 -17.08
C ASP A 293 -16.82 -25.31 -16.70
N TYR A 294 -16.33 -24.35 -15.89
CA TYR A 294 -14.96 -24.23 -15.43
C TYR A 294 -14.80 -24.44 -13.92
N ALA A 295 -15.81 -25.04 -13.27
CA ALA A 295 -15.78 -25.28 -11.82
C ALA A 295 -14.60 -26.16 -11.37
N LYS A 296 -14.15 -27.09 -12.22
CA LYS A 296 -12.96 -27.92 -11.92
C LYS A 296 -11.70 -27.07 -11.89
N GLN A 297 -11.51 -26.20 -12.87
CA GLN A 297 -10.39 -25.25 -12.93
C GLN A 297 -10.41 -24.29 -11.74
N ALA A 298 -11.58 -23.72 -11.41
CA ALA A 298 -11.75 -22.85 -10.27
C ALA A 298 -11.37 -23.54 -8.94
N LYS A 299 -11.79 -24.77 -8.72
CA LYS A 299 -11.41 -25.58 -7.54
C LYS A 299 -9.92 -25.88 -7.50
N PHE A 300 -9.32 -26.15 -8.64
CA PHE A 300 -7.90 -26.47 -8.71
C PHE A 300 -7.04 -25.24 -8.40
N ILE A 301 -7.31 -24.08 -9.00
CA ILE A 301 -6.60 -22.83 -8.68
C ILE A 301 -6.82 -22.41 -7.23
N ALA A 302 -8.02 -22.59 -6.69
CA ALA A 302 -8.30 -22.37 -5.27
C ALA A 302 -7.46 -23.27 -4.35
N GLY A 303 -7.30 -24.54 -4.72
CA GLY A 303 -6.44 -25.49 -4.01
C GLY A 303 -4.98 -25.03 -3.98
N ILE A 304 -4.44 -24.60 -5.14
CA ILE A 304 -3.07 -24.05 -5.22
C ILE A 304 -2.95 -22.82 -4.32
N LEU A 305 -3.87 -21.86 -4.39
CA LEU A 305 -3.85 -20.65 -3.59
C LEU A 305 -3.90 -20.98 -2.08
N ASN A 306 -4.75 -21.94 -1.67
CA ASN A 306 -4.84 -22.37 -0.28
C ASN A 306 -3.55 -23.01 0.23
N SER A 307 -2.76 -23.68 -0.62
CA SER A 307 -1.49 -24.26 -0.28
C SER A 307 -0.44 -23.22 0.11
N MET A 308 -0.63 -21.95 -0.30
CA MET A 308 0.23 -20.84 0.11
C MET A 308 -0.02 -20.38 1.55
N LYS A 309 -1.16 -20.73 2.14
CA LYS A 309 -1.52 -20.36 3.53
C LYS A 309 -0.82 -21.30 4.53
N THR A 310 0.50 -21.26 4.55
CA THR A 310 1.37 -22.00 5.47
C THR A 310 2.53 -21.12 5.93
N GLU A 311 3.02 -21.34 7.16
CA GLU A 311 4.13 -20.57 7.75
C GLU A 311 5.47 -20.82 7.03
N SER A 312 5.61 -21.94 6.33
CA SER A 312 6.83 -22.32 5.63
C SER A 312 6.91 -21.83 4.19
N SER A 313 5.84 -21.27 3.64
CA SER A 313 5.83 -20.82 2.24
C SER A 313 6.76 -19.62 2.03
N SER A 314 7.53 -19.65 0.95
CA SER A 314 8.46 -18.62 0.53
C SER A 314 7.95 -17.88 -0.72
N VAL A 315 8.63 -16.82 -1.12
CA VAL A 315 8.33 -16.12 -2.39
C VAL A 315 8.59 -17.02 -3.61
N GLU A 316 9.53 -17.96 -3.52
CA GLU A 316 9.76 -18.97 -4.56
C GLU A 316 8.56 -19.93 -4.70
N ASP A 317 7.86 -20.23 -3.60
CA ASP A 317 6.61 -21.00 -3.65
C ASP A 317 5.50 -20.20 -4.32
N SER A 318 5.41 -18.88 -4.08
CA SER A 318 4.48 -18.00 -4.78
C SER A 318 4.74 -18.00 -6.29
N ALA A 319 5.99 -17.97 -6.70
CA ALA A 319 6.37 -18.06 -8.10
C ALA A 319 5.95 -19.40 -8.74
N GLU A 320 6.15 -20.51 -8.04
CA GLU A 320 5.75 -21.83 -8.52
C GLU A 320 4.23 -22.02 -8.55
N ALA A 321 3.51 -21.48 -7.56
CA ALA A 321 2.05 -21.46 -7.53
C ALA A 321 1.47 -20.64 -8.69
N ALA A 322 2.03 -19.44 -8.92
CA ALA A 322 1.58 -18.56 -10.00
C ALA A 322 1.79 -19.17 -11.39
N LEU A 323 2.90 -19.86 -11.64
CA LEU A 323 3.11 -20.59 -12.91
C LEU A 323 2.02 -21.65 -13.16
N ARG A 324 1.64 -22.40 -12.10
CA ARG A 324 0.60 -23.41 -12.20
C ARG A 324 -0.78 -22.81 -12.47
N ILE A 325 -1.12 -21.76 -11.75
CA ILE A 325 -2.38 -21.02 -11.93
C ILE A 325 -2.43 -20.40 -13.33
N TYR A 326 -1.33 -19.77 -13.76
CA TYR A 326 -1.21 -19.16 -15.08
C TYR A 326 -1.48 -20.18 -16.20
N SER A 327 -0.87 -21.38 -16.16
CA SER A 327 -1.05 -22.40 -17.19
C SER A 327 -2.51 -22.83 -17.35
N ILE A 328 -3.30 -22.73 -16.30
CA ILE A 328 -4.74 -23.05 -16.31
C ILE A 328 -5.53 -21.87 -16.88
N ILE A 329 -5.31 -20.65 -16.36
CA ILE A 329 -6.10 -19.48 -16.76
C ILE A 329 -5.79 -19.09 -18.21
N ALA A 330 -4.51 -19.08 -18.61
CA ALA A 330 -4.09 -18.72 -19.96
C ALA A 330 -4.60 -19.73 -21.04
N ALA A 331 -4.92 -20.96 -20.65
CA ALA A 331 -5.53 -21.95 -21.54
C ALA A 331 -7.05 -21.75 -21.73
N LEU A 332 -7.69 -20.85 -20.97
CA LEU A 332 -9.12 -20.58 -21.09
C LEU A 332 -9.37 -19.57 -22.21
N PRO A 333 -10.52 -19.71 -22.94
CA PRO A 333 -10.94 -18.67 -23.87
C PRO A 333 -11.27 -17.40 -23.09
N ASN A 334 -10.83 -16.23 -23.59
CA ASN A 334 -11.16 -14.97 -22.93
C ASN A 334 -12.47 -14.40 -23.49
N GLU A 335 -13.58 -15.04 -23.13
CA GLU A 335 -14.95 -14.73 -23.55
C GLU A 335 -15.81 -14.45 -22.32
N GLN A 336 -16.85 -13.63 -22.47
CA GLN A 336 -17.79 -13.38 -21.40
C GLN A 336 -18.75 -14.56 -21.21
N ILE A 337 -18.83 -15.09 -20.00
CA ILE A 337 -19.75 -16.18 -19.64
C ILE A 337 -21.08 -15.60 -19.15
N PRO A 338 -22.24 -16.03 -19.74
CA PRO A 338 -23.55 -15.56 -19.31
C PRO A 338 -23.79 -15.74 -17.79
N PRO A 339 -24.42 -14.77 -17.11
CA PRO A 339 -24.64 -14.81 -15.66
C PRO A 339 -25.38 -16.07 -15.17
N GLU A 340 -26.23 -16.67 -16.01
CA GLU A 340 -26.99 -17.87 -15.69
C GLU A 340 -26.13 -19.14 -15.56
N GLN A 341 -24.89 -19.09 -16.07
CA GLN A 341 -23.90 -20.16 -15.98
C GLN A 341 -22.97 -20.05 -14.79
N TRP A 342 -23.26 -19.14 -13.86
CA TRP A 342 -22.49 -18.96 -12.64
C TRP A 342 -23.25 -19.53 -11.45
N ASN A 343 -22.52 -20.22 -10.56
CA ASN A 343 -23.01 -20.74 -9.29
C ASN A 343 -22.11 -20.22 -8.14
N GLU A 344 -22.68 -20.10 -6.94
CA GLU A 344 -21.91 -19.80 -5.74
C GLU A 344 -21.44 -21.11 -5.08
N GLU A 345 -20.12 -21.27 -4.94
CA GLU A 345 -19.49 -22.39 -4.24
C GLU A 345 -18.53 -21.90 -3.15
N ASP A 346 -18.39 -22.71 -2.11
CA ASP A 346 -17.35 -22.54 -1.11
C ASP A 346 -16.08 -23.26 -1.58
N LEU A 347 -15.03 -22.48 -1.83
CA LEU A 347 -13.74 -22.96 -2.30
C LEU A 347 -12.65 -22.93 -1.21
N THR A 348 -13.00 -22.56 0.02
CA THR A 348 -12.03 -22.37 1.11
C THR A 348 -11.33 -23.67 1.56
N GLU A 349 -11.96 -24.82 1.35
CA GLU A 349 -11.40 -26.15 1.65
C GLU A 349 -10.90 -26.90 0.41
N SER A 350 -10.77 -26.21 -0.73
CA SER A 350 -10.24 -26.86 -1.92
C SER A 350 -8.80 -27.31 -1.72
N ILE A 351 -8.50 -28.54 -2.13
CA ILE A 351 -7.19 -29.19 -2.02
C ILE A 351 -6.60 -29.31 -3.43
N VAL A 352 -5.29 -29.21 -3.55
CA VAL A 352 -4.56 -29.47 -4.81
C VAL A 352 -4.73 -30.94 -5.16
N GLU A 353 -5.38 -31.23 -6.30
CA GLU A 353 -5.31 -32.56 -6.90
C GLU A 353 -3.92 -32.70 -7.56
N GLU A 354 -3.26 -33.86 -7.37
CA GLU A 354 -1.98 -34.16 -8.03
C GLU A 354 -2.16 -34.10 -9.57
N THR A 355 -1.69 -33.03 -10.17
CA THR A 355 -1.63 -32.90 -11.63
C THR A 355 -0.23 -33.28 -12.06
N ALA A 356 -0.12 -34.11 -13.12
CA ALA A 356 1.16 -34.53 -13.61
C ALA A 356 2.01 -33.30 -14.02
N LYS A 357 3.23 -33.21 -13.53
CA LYS A 357 4.20 -32.17 -13.89
C LYS A 357 4.34 -31.99 -15.39
N GLU A 358 4.20 -33.07 -16.12
CA GLU A 358 4.25 -33.12 -17.60
C GLU A 358 3.16 -32.27 -18.25
N ASP A 359 1.96 -32.19 -17.65
CA ASP A 359 0.84 -31.40 -18.20
C ASP A 359 1.15 -29.89 -18.16
N PHE A 360 1.75 -29.41 -17.05
CA PHE A 360 2.18 -28.03 -16.94
C PHE A 360 3.31 -27.68 -17.90
N LEU A 361 4.33 -28.56 -18.01
CA LEU A 361 5.44 -28.36 -18.92
C LEU A 361 5.01 -28.36 -20.40
N ASN A 362 4.04 -29.21 -20.74
CA ASN A 362 3.48 -29.27 -22.08
C ASN A 362 2.82 -27.94 -22.47
N PHE A 363 2.12 -27.27 -21.55
CA PHE A 363 1.54 -25.96 -21.81
C PHE A 363 2.60 -24.92 -22.22
N PHE A 364 3.67 -24.77 -21.43
CA PHE A 364 4.72 -23.77 -21.72
C PHE A 364 5.60 -24.12 -22.93
N ASN A 365 5.64 -25.38 -23.36
CA ASN A 365 6.40 -25.82 -24.52
C ASN A 365 5.61 -25.79 -25.83
N GLN A 366 4.30 -25.51 -25.77
CA GLN A 366 3.50 -25.32 -26.98
C GLN A 366 3.83 -23.98 -27.62
N PRO A 367 3.98 -23.93 -28.98
CA PRO A 367 4.09 -22.64 -29.65
C PRO A 367 2.79 -21.87 -29.38
N ALA A 368 2.91 -20.57 -29.08
CA ALA A 368 1.76 -19.69 -28.90
C ALA A 368 0.89 -19.79 -30.16
N GLU A 369 -0.24 -20.50 -30.07
CA GLU A 369 -1.25 -20.48 -31.11
C GLU A 369 -1.77 -19.06 -31.20
N SER A 370 -1.80 -18.50 -32.41
CA SER A 370 -2.38 -17.17 -32.65
C SER A 370 -3.80 -17.19 -32.10
N SER A 371 -4.04 -16.33 -31.09
CA SER A 371 -5.36 -16.10 -30.48
C SER A 371 -6.44 -16.06 -31.57
N ASN A 372 -7.53 -16.80 -31.38
CA ASN A 372 -8.70 -16.70 -32.24
C ASN A 372 -9.08 -15.21 -32.36
N GLU A 373 -9.37 -14.73 -33.56
CA GLU A 373 -9.70 -13.32 -33.85
C GLU A 373 -10.95 -12.81 -33.06
N GLU A 374 -11.58 -13.64 -32.26
CA GLU A 374 -12.78 -13.35 -31.46
C GLU A 374 -12.53 -13.26 -29.93
N SER A 375 -11.32 -13.56 -29.41
CA SER A 375 -11.06 -13.46 -27.98
C SER A 375 -10.72 -12.02 -27.59
N GLU A 376 -11.31 -11.54 -26.48
CA GLU A 376 -11.00 -10.22 -25.92
C GLU A 376 -9.55 -10.20 -25.39
N GLU A 377 -8.88 -9.04 -25.48
CA GLU A 377 -7.57 -8.85 -24.89
C GLU A 377 -7.69 -8.88 -23.36
N TYR A 378 -6.69 -9.45 -22.68
CA TYR A 378 -6.68 -9.49 -21.23
C TYR A 378 -6.40 -8.07 -20.67
N GLU A 379 -7.23 -7.65 -19.74
CA GLU A 379 -7.04 -6.43 -18.97
C GLU A 379 -6.83 -6.77 -17.49
N SER A 380 -5.88 -6.11 -16.82
CA SER A 380 -5.63 -6.32 -15.40
C SER A 380 -6.82 -5.86 -14.55
N PRO A 381 -7.20 -6.64 -13.51
CA PRO A 381 -8.24 -6.21 -12.58
C PRO A 381 -7.77 -5.02 -11.73
N GLU A 382 -8.72 -4.29 -11.13
CA GLU A 382 -8.40 -3.25 -10.16
C GLU A 382 -7.69 -3.80 -8.93
N ASP A 383 -6.70 -3.07 -8.42
CA ASP A 383 -5.98 -3.43 -7.21
C ASP A 383 -6.87 -3.48 -5.97
N VAL A 384 -6.40 -4.18 -4.94
CA VAL A 384 -7.08 -4.20 -3.64
C VAL A 384 -6.56 -3.04 -2.81
N ASP A 385 -7.44 -2.11 -2.49
CA ASP A 385 -7.14 -0.83 -1.84
C ASP A 385 -6.10 -0.85 -0.71
N TYR A 386 -6.17 -1.83 0.21
CA TYR A 386 -5.28 -1.88 1.36
C TYR A 386 -3.95 -2.57 1.05
N ARG A 387 -3.91 -3.38 0.01
CA ARG A 387 -2.69 -4.02 -0.50
C ARG A 387 -1.89 -3.05 -1.34
N GLY A 388 -2.61 -2.23 -2.14
CA GLY A 388 -2.01 -1.27 -3.05
C GLY A 388 -1.25 -1.94 -4.19
N GLU A 389 -0.26 -1.26 -4.74
CA GLU A 389 0.54 -1.78 -5.84
C GLU A 389 1.75 -2.56 -5.33
N PHE A 390 1.92 -3.79 -5.82
CA PHE A 390 3.07 -4.63 -5.56
C PHE A 390 3.96 -4.72 -6.81
N LYS A 391 5.14 -4.09 -6.77
CA LYS A 391 6.08 -3.95 -7.90
C LYS A 391 7.44 -4.59 -7.60
N PRO A 392 7.52 -5.94 -7.56
CA PRO A 392 8.73 -6.63 -7.13
C PRO A 392 9.90 -6.51 -8.12
N GLU A 393 9.63 -6.41 -9.43
CA GLU A 393 10.64 -6.24 -10.46
C GLU A 393 11.35 -4.90 -10.30
N MET A 394 10.58 -3.82 -10.09
CA MET A 394 11.10 -2.49 -9.84
C MET A 394 11.86 -2.41 -8.51
N ALA A 395 11.34 -3.04 -7.45
CA ALA A 395 11.99 -3.07 -6.14
C ALA A 395 13.37 -3.78 -6.21
N GLN A 396 13.48 -4.92 -6.93
CA GLN A 396 14.76 -5.58 -7.15
C GLN A 396 15.73 -4.72 -7.96
N LEU A 397 15.24 -4.02 -8.99
CA LEU A 397 16.05 -3.11 -9.78
C LEU A 397 16.63 -1.98 -8.92
N LEU A 398 15.79 -1.36 -8.06
CA LEU A 398 16.23 -0.30 -7.15
C LEU A 398 17.19 -0.80 -6.08
N SER A 399 16.98 -2.00 -5.52
CA SER A 399 17.92 -2.63 -4.60
C SER A 399 19.29 -2.83 -5.24
N MET A 400 19.32 -3.29 -6.49
CA MET A 400 20.53 -3.46 -7.27
C MET A 400 21.26 -2.12 -7.50
N MET A 401 20.52 -1.05 -7.84
CA MET A 401 21.10 0.31 -8.03
C MET A 401 21.67 0.89 -6.73
N ARG A 402 21.07 0.60 -5.58
CA ARG A 402 21.53 1.05 -4.25
C ARG A 402 22.74 0.27 -3.74
N GLY A 403 23.06 -0.88 -4.34
CA GLY A 403 24.12 -1.76 -3.89
C GLY A 403 23.77 -2.60 -2.66
N ASP A 404 22.50 -2.65 -2.26
CA ASP A 404 22.03 -3.41 -1.09
C ASP A 404 22.08 -4.94 -1.30
N GLY A 405 22.31 -5.40 -2.53
CA GLY A 405 22.35 -6.83 -2.90
C GLY A 405 23.71 -7.51 -2.74
N ALA A 406 24.70 -6.88 -2.13
CA ALA A 406 26.08 -7.41 -2.11
C ALA A 406 26.41 -8.19 -0.84
N ASP A 407 25.83 -9.38 -0.68
CA ASP A 407 26.43 -10.42 0.20
C ASP A 407 26.85 -11.67 -0.59
N SER A 408 27.45 -11.48 -1.76
CA SER A 408 28.11 -12.59 -2.45
C SER A 408 28.97 -12.11 -3.61
N SER A 409 30.18 -11.69 -3.33
CA SER A 409 31.40 -12.13 -4.02
C SER A 409 32.58 -11.22 -3.67
N GLU A 410 33.62 -11.81 -3.15
CA GLU A 410 34.90 -11.19 -2.76
C GLU A 410 35.69 -10.56 -3.94
N ASN A 411 35.13 -10.37 -5.13
CA ASN A 411 35.85 -9.85 -6.29
C ASN A 411 34.94 -9.24 -7.40
N GLY A 412 33.92 -8.47 -7.08
CA GLY A 412 33.12 -7.78 -8.08
C GLY A 412 33.17 -6.26 -7.90
N GLU A 413 33.86 -5.55 -8.81
CA GLU A 413 33.56 -4.15 -9.07
C GLU A 413 32.06 -4.08 -9.40
N LEU A 414 31.27 -3.40 -8.58
CA LEU A 414 29.86 -3.06 -8.88
C LEU A 414 29.89 -2.22 -10.17
N GLU A 415 29.63 -2.84 -11.30
CA GLU A 415 29.36 -2.11 -12.54
C GLU A 415 28.07 -1.29 -12.28
N SER A 416 28.24 0.00 -12.17
CA SER A 416 27.09 0.92 -12.09
C SER A 416 26.28 0.77 -13.37
N ILE A 417 24.98 0.45 -13.23
CA ILE A 417 24.06 0.36 -14.36
C ILE A 417 24.12 1.67 -15.15
N SER A 418 24.39 1.58 -16.44
CA SER A 418 24.38 2.76 -17.32
C SER A 418 22.95 3.24 -17.54
N LYS A 419 22.79 4.53 -17.91
CA LYS A 419 21.47 5.08 -18.22
C LYS A 419 20.76 4.31 -19.34
N GLU A 420 21.49 3.95 -20.35
CA GLU A 420 20.99 3.19 -21.52
C GLU A 420 20.52 1.78 -21.12
N GLU A 421 21.23 1.12 -20.22
CA GLU A 421 20.83 -0.17 -19.66
C GLU A 421 19.58 -0.01 -18.78
N LEU A 422 19.51 1.03 -17.97
CA LEU A 422 18.32 1.33 -17.14
C LEU A 422 17.10 1.62 -18.02
N GLU A 423 17.21 2.43 -19.06
CA GLU A 423 16.14 2.68 -20.02
C GLU A 423 15.66 1.39 -20.71
N GLN A 424 16.58 0.48 -21.03
CA GLN A 424 16.22 -0.81 -21.61
C GLN A 424 15.48 -1.68 -20.59
N LEU A 425 15.94 -1.75 -19.34
CA LEU A 425 15.30 -2.50 -18.25
C LEU A 425 13.90 -2.00 -17.95
N LEU A 426 13.72 -0.68 -17.89
CA LEU A 426 12.42 -0.07 -17.70
C LEU A 426 11.47 -0.38 -18.87
N ARG A 427 11.98 -0.44 -20.09
CA ARG A 427 11.19 -0.80 -21.29
C ARG A 427 10.78 -2.27 -21.31
N GLU A 428 11.58 -3.16 -20.73
CA GLU A 428 11.30 -4.59 -20.65
C GLU A 428 10.45 -4.97 -19.44
N SER A 429 10.33 -4.08 -18.45
CA SER A 429 9.54 -4.32 -17.24
C SER A 429 8.05 -4.42 -17.55
N VAL A 430 7.40 -5.39 -16.93
CA VAL A 430 5.95 -5.59 -17.03
C VAL A 430 5.15 -4.59 -16.19
N GLU A 431 5.82 -3.98 -15.21
CA GLU A 431 5.21 -3.10 -14.20
C GLU A 431 5.10 -1.64 -14.66
N ILE A 432 5.57 -1.32 -15.86
CA ILE A 432 5.58 0.04 -16.41
C ILE A 432 4.69 0.09 -17.64
N GLU A 433 3.61 0.82 -17.55
CA GLU A 433 2.83 1.18 -18.72
C GLU A 433 3.62 2.17 -19.57
N LEU A 434 3.95 1.76 -20.80
CA LEU A 434 4.72 2.55 -21.74
C LEU A 434 3.88 3.73 -22.27
N GLY A 435 4.00 4.88 -21.61
CA GLY A 435 3.74 6.17 -22.21
C GLY A 435 4.87 6.53 -23.22
N ASP A 436 4.80 7.71 -23.84
CA ASP A 436 5.76 8.20 -24.84
C ASP A 436 7.23 7.98 -24.43
N GLU A 437 8.11 7.64 -25.40
CA GLU A 437 9.57 7.43 -25.20
C GLU A 437 10.26 8.56 -24.40
N ALA A 438 9.74 9.79 -24.47
CA ALA A 438 10.24 10.92 -23.71
C ALA A 438 10.05 10.74 -22.18
N ASN A 439 9.07 9.98 -21.75
CA ASN A 439 8.81 9.70 -20.34
C ASN A 439 9.82 8.70 -19.76
N LEU A 440 10.21 7.67 -20.52
CA LEU A 440 11.21 6.68 -20.09
C LEU A 440 12.57 7.30 -19.81
N THR A 441 13.05 8.15 -20.71
CA THR A 441 14.32 8.87 -20.53
C THR A 441 14.29 9.78 -19.29
N THR A 442 13.17 10.48 -19.06
CA THR A 442 13.00 11.33 -17.88
C THR A 442 12.93 10.50 -16.60
N MET A 443 12.27 9.37 -16.65
CA MET A 443 12.16 8.42 -15.55
C MET A 443 13.52 7.82 -15.19
N ALA A 444 14.29 7.35 -16.18
CA ALA A 444 15.65 6.85 -15.97
C ALA A 444 16.56 7.93 -15.35
N ASP A 445 16.50 9.18 -15.84
CA ASP A 445 17.24 10.31 -15.29
C ASP A 445 16.87 10.60 -13.82
N ASN A 446 15.59 10.51 -13.46
CA ASN A 446 15.12 10.74 -12.11
C ASN A 446 15.53 9.59 -11.17
N LEU A 447 15.40 8.34 -11.61
CA LEU A 447 15.86 7.16 -10.85
C LEU A 447 17.37 7.19 -10.61
N MET A 448 18.17 7.54 -11.62
CA MET A 448 19.62 7.69 -11.47
C MET A 448 20.01 8.81 -10.52
N LYS A 449 19.27 9.91 -10.49
CA LYS A 449 19.49 11.00 -9.53
C LYS A 449 19.13 10.62 -8.09
N GLU A 450 18.10 9.80 -7.91
CA GLU A 450 17.63 9.40 -6.57
C GLU A 450 18.42 8.24 -5.95
N ASN A 451 18.89 7.31 -6.79
CA ASN A 451 19.48 6.04 -6.34
C ASN A 451 20.91 5.82 -6.87
N GLY A 452 21.49 6.80 -7.59
CA GLY A 452 22.86 6.69 -8.11
C GLY A 452 23.94 6.78 -7.02
N PRO A 453 25.14 6.22 -7.26
CA PRO A 453 26.21 6.10 -6.28
C PRO A 453 26.84 7.41 -5.82
N ASP A 454 26.50 8.55 -6.44
CA ASP A 454 27.07 9.88 -6.14
C ASP A 454 26.29 10.73 -5.12
N LEU A 455 25.21 10.21 -4.53
CA LEU A 455 24.49 10.92 -3.49
C LEU A 455 25.08 10.58 -2.12
N PRO A 456 25.65 11.59 -1.40
CA PRO A 456 25.99 11.38 0.00
C PRO A 456 24.71 11.02 0.76
N PRO A 457 24.78 10.13 1.77
CA PRO A 457 23.62 9.75 2.56
C PRO A 457 22.93 11.01 3.05
N GLN A 458 21.67 11.22 2.68
CA GLN A 458 20.86 12.34 3.16
C GLN A 458 20.59 12.15 4.65
N THR A 459 21.54 12.54 5.48
CA THR A 459 21.26 12.80 6.89
C THR A 459 20.45 14.10 6.97
N GLN A 460 19.15 14.01 6.83
CA GLN A 460 18.27 15.07 7.30
C GLN A 460 18.14 14.98 8.82
N GLY A 461 19.16 15.50 9.48
CA GLY A 461 19.05 15.88 10.88
C GLY A 461 18.43 17.27 10.96
N SER A 462 17.15 17.35 11.27
CA SER A 462 16.59 18.58 11.82
C SER A 462 16.85 18.61 13.31
N GLY A 463 17.70 19.50 13.75
CA GLY A 463 17.88 19.67 15.18
C GLY A 463 18.96 20.72 15.48
N HIS A 464 18.50 21.93 15.66
CA HIS A 464 19.28 23.00 16.27
C HIS A 464 19.97 22.57 17.57
N SER A 465 21.27 22.75 17.62
CA SER A 465 21.89 23.50 18.73
C SER A 465 23.35 23.75 18.40
N ASP A 466 23.65 25.04 18.19
CA ASP A 466 24.98 25.58 18.31
C ASP A 466 25.59 25.25 19.68
N ILE A 467 26.80 24.72 19.69
CA ILE A 467 27.84 25.07 20.63
C ILE A 467 29.18 24.78 19.95
N ALA A 468 29.93 25.84 19.80
CA ALA A 468 31.28 25.89 19.25
C ALA A 468 32.35 25.44 20.27
N HIS A 469 33.54 25.17 19.70
CA HIS A 469 34.88 25.05 20.29
C HIS A 469 35.31 23.66 20.69
N SER A 470 36.50 23.24 20.42
CA SER A 470 37.77 23.74 19.89
C SER A 470 38.69 22.57 19.60
N GLU A 471 39.62 22.74 18.69
CA GLU A 471 40.73 21.84 18.39
C GLU A 471 41.60 21.55 19.63
N GLU A 472 42.06 20.29 19.78
CA GLU A 472 43.47 19.92 19.88
C GLU A 472 43.67 18.44 20.21
N ASP A 473 44.36 17.80 19.32
CA ASP A 473 45.48 16.86 19.38
C ASP A 473 45.64 15.90 20.58
N GLY A 474 45.87 14.60 20.27
CA GLY A 474 46.59 13.70 21.17
C GLY A 474 45.88 12.37 21.48
N GLY A 475 46.32 11.30 20.81
CA GLY A 475 45.82 9.93 20.96
C GLY A 475 45.79 9.43 22.41
N SER A 476 44.63 8.82 22.71
CA SER A 476 44.47 7.90 23.83
C SER A 476 43.19 7.08 23.56
N LEU A 477 43.24 5.79 23.84
CA LEU A 477 42.08 4.88 23.82
C LEU A 477 41.00 5.47 24.76
N GLU A 478 40.09 6.25 24.23
CA GLU A 478 38.98 6.78 25.00
C GLU A 478 37.94 5.68 25.26
N ALA A 479 37.66 5.50 26.54
CA ALA A 479 36.54 4.73 27.01
C ALA A 479 35.26 5.40 26.44
N VAL A 480 34.49 4.64 25.62
CA VAL A 480 33.21 5.13 25.07
C VAL A 480 32.28 5.39 26.25
N GLU A 481 31.96 6.65 26.49
CA GLU A 481 31.00 7.03 27.53
C GLU A 481 29.60 6.47 27.17
N PRO A 482 28.87 5.87 28.11
CA PRO A 482 27.55 5.35 27.88
C PRO A 482 26.59 6.47 27.49
N ARG A 483 25.93 6.33 26.34
CA ARG A 483 24.98 7.33 25.85
C ARG A 483 23.67 7.22 26.64
N SER A 484 23.09 8.36 26.99
CA SER A 484 21.79 8.44 27.64
C SER A 484 20.79 9.09 26.68
N TYR A 485 19.63 8.45 26.54
CA TYR A 485 18.55 8.91 25.70
C TYR A 485 17.35 9.26 26.57
N VAL A 486 16.71 10.39 26.32
CA VAL A 486 15.59 10.90 27.11
C VAL A 486 14.35 10.91 26.23
N TYR A 487 13.29 10.26 26.67
CA TYR A 487 12.03 10.13 25.96
C TYR A 487 10.87 10.68 26.79
N ASP A 488 9.84 11.15 26.12
CA ASP A 488 8.59 11.48 26.72
C ASP A 488 7.79 10.19 26.98
N GLU A 489 7.21 10.06 28.17
CA GLU A 489 6.42 8.89 28.56
C GLU A 489 4.92 9.21 28.52
N TRP A 490 4.13 8.33 27.92
CA TRP A 490 2.68 8.47 27.88
C TRP A 490 2.07 8.16 29.24
N ASP A 491 1.41 9.15 29.87
CA ASP A 491 0.63 8.96 31.08
C ASP A 491 -0.84 8.69 30.74
N PHE A 492 -1.25 7.45 30.79
CA PHE A 492 -2.62 7.02 30.49
C PHE A 492 -3.66 7.62 31.46
N ARG A 493 -3.26 8.08 32.64
CA ARG A 493 -4.17 8.71 33.62
C ARG A 493 -4.41 10.19 33.32
N ALA A 494 -3.37 10.85 32.84
CA ALA A 494 -3.45 12.24 32.40
C ALA A 494 -3.93 12.38 30.95
N ASN A 495 -3.91 11.27 30.18
CA ASN A 495 -4.14 11.20 28.72
C ASN A 495 -3.25 12.19 27.97
N ASP A 496 -1.98 12.31 28.39
CA ASP A 496 -0.99 13.22 27.84
C ASP A 496 0.43 12.68 28.05
N TYR A 497 1.41 13.22 27.31
CA TYR A 497 2.80 12.87 27.48
C TYR A 497 3.45 13.62 28.63
N ARG A 498 4.21 12.90 29.47
CA ARG A 498 5.13 13.48 30.46
C ARG A 498 6.45 13.74 29.79
N PRO A 499 6.81 15.00 29.54
CA PRO A 499 8.03 15.33 28.82
C PRO A 499 9.27 14.89 29.60
N ARG A 500 10.20 14.21 28.91
CA ARG A 500 11.52 13.79 29.43
C ARG A 500 11.46 12.87 30.64
N TRP A 501 10.42 12.05 30.78
CA TRP A 501 10.19 11.19 31.96
C TRP A 501 10.98 9.88 31.90
N CYS A 502 11.18 9.32 30.73
CA CYS A 502 11.91 8.06 30.53
C CYS A 502 13.35 8.32 30.13
N ILE A 503 14.32 7.75 30.87
CA ILE A 503 15.75 7.85 30.56
C ILE A 503 16.27 6.43 30.30
N VAL A 504 16.73 6.17 29.07
CA VAL A 504 17.40 4.93 28.68
C VAL A 504 18.90 5.16 28.63
N GLN A 505 19.66 4.36 29.37
CA GLN A 505 21.13 4.41 29.37
C GLN A 505 21.70 3.16 28.69
N GLU A 506 22.58 3.37 27.73
CA GLU A 506 23.40 2.32 27.15
C GLU A 506 24.40 1.79 28.16
N LYS A 507 24.41 0.47 28.40
CA LYS A 507 25.41 -0.18 29.23
C LYS A 507 26.29 -1.07 28.36
N ILE A 508 27.53 -0.64 28.16
CA ILE A 508 28.51 -1.46 27.44
C ILE A 508 29.00 -2.54 28.40
N ILE A 509 28.67 -3.81 28.12
CA ILE A 509 29.18 -4.97 28.85
C ILE A 509 30.38 -5.49 28.04
N ALA A 510 31.59 -5.29 28.52
CA ALA A 510 32.76 -5.93 27.95
C ALA A 510 32.65 -7.44 28.20
N SER A 511 32.55 -8.23 27.13
CA SER A 511 32.67 -9.69 27.21
C SER A 511 34.12 -10.02 27.55
N GLY A 512 34.33 -10.60 28.75
CA GLY A 512 35.60 -11.13 29.18
C GLY A 512 36.01 -12.40 28.44
#